data_c32cc9c20a893f39d55e7e35f6cca6a8
#
_entry.id   c32cc9c20a893f39d55e7e35f6cca6a8
#
_cell.length_a   1.000
_cell.length_b   1.000
_cell.length_c   1.000
_cell.angle_alpha   90.00
_cell.angle_beta   90.00
_cell.angle_gamma   90.00
#
_symmetry.space_group_name_H-M   'P 1'
#
loop_
_entity.id
_entity.type
_entity.pdbx_description
1 polymer ?
#
loop_
_entity_poly.entity_id
_entity_poly.type
_entity_poly.pdbx_seq_one_letter_code
_entity_poly.pdbx_strand_id
1 'polypeptide(L)'
;MAILASLLPLVHTSGWVQYLTVPLFTGVIGYVTNWSGVWMLFYPITFKGLRIPGLGLLAPFLPRRLQQVPLGLRQGKFGWQGIIPSRAAKMGSIAIDKGLSKLGSQSEFYQQLDPNAIAEHILATARQEIRAVVDRIMARTYPAVWANVPQSVRETIHDRVQTQLPLIVHQVTDGIGENIDQLLDVKLMVIKHMEADPTLANKIFQEVGKKELRMIINFGFVFGFLLGIPLLFLTFVVPQWWVVPVAGIIIGYLTNWLALYVIFEPVNPVRIGPLRLQGLFIRRQHDVSAIYGSIIADDIITLQNIGDELFDGERGDRTSKMIENYLRPAVDRAVGMAKLPVKVAMGARSYEQITQSMAVEATGFTRAPLQDEEFNRLQSGNIRNLITSRMRVMNPVDFAETLRSAIREDEWLLILHGAVLGLAAGLLHTVIFGV
;
A
#
# COMPACT_ATOMS: atom_id res chain seq x y z
N MET A 1 47.31 -3.74 -19.86
CA MET A 1 47.72 -2.34 -20.14
C MET A 1 47.74 -1.98 -21.63
N ALA A 2 48.21 -2.84 -22.51
CA ALA A 2 48.26 -2.54 -23.98
C ALA A 2 46.87 -2.41 -24.62
N ILE A 3 45.84 -3.17 -24.18
CA ILE A 3 44.48 -3.12 -24.77
C ILE A 3 43.73 -1.84 -24.34
N LEU A 4 44.00 -1.29 -23.15
CA LEU A 4 43.44 -0.01 -22.69
C LEU A 4 44.15 1.18 -23.38
N ALA A 5 45.41 1.05 -23.78
CA ALA A 5 46.14 2.09 -24.50
C ALA A 5 45.71 2.21 -25.98
N SER A 6 45.15 1.15 -26.59
CA SER A 6 44.65 1.14 -27.96
C SER A 6 43.23 1.70 -28.13
N LEU A 7 42.52 1.95 -27.02
CA LEU A 7 41.22 2.65 -26.99
C LEU A 7 41.36 4.16 -26.78
N LEU A 8 42.58 4.71 -26.88
CA LEU A 8 42.89 6.13 -26.77
C LEU A 8 42.20 6.97 -27.88
N PRO A 9 41.93 8.21 -27.63
CA PRO A 9 40.63 8.88 -27.75
C PRO A 9 40.06 8.80 -29.15
N LEU A 10 38.80 8.42 -29.24
CA LEU A 10 37.99 8.42 -30.45
C LEU A 10 37.82 9.83 -31.04
N VAL A 11 38.11 10.87 -30.28
CA VAL A 11 38.02 12.28 -30.69
C VAL A 11 39.22 13.05 -30.16
N HIS A 12 40.14 13.47 -31.05
CA HIS A 12 41.14 14.49 -30.75
C HIS A 12 40.42 15.84 -30.60
N THR A 13 39.97 16.17 -29.36
CA THR A 13 39.27 17.42 -29.12
C THR A 13 40.24 18.55 -28.88
N SER A 14 40.09 19.65 -29.60
CA SER A 14 40.76 20.92 -29.28
C SER A 14 40.36 21.36 -27.85
N GLY A 15 41.26 22.03 -27.12
CA GLY A 15 41.01 22.41 -25.68
C GLY A 15 39.67 23.06 -25.42
N TRP A 16 39.07 23.78 -26.36
CA TRP A 16 37.74 24.38 -26.25
C TRP A 16 36.61 23.36 -26.10
N VAL A 17 36.71 22.21 -26.71
CA VAL A 17 35.67 21.17 -26.61
C VAL A 17 35.64 20.57 -25.24
N GLN A 18 36.78 20.43 -24.56
CA GLN A 18 36.83 19.96 -23.15
C GLN A 18 36.11 20.91 -22.19
N TYR A 19 36.21 22.24 -22.38
CA TYR A 19 35.52 23.21 -21.55
C TYR A 19 34.01 23.09 -21.58
N LEU A 20 33.43 22.68 -22.69
CA LEU A 20 31.99 22.49 -22.83
C LEU A 20 31.56 21.05 -22.52
N THR A 21 32.36 20.05 -22.86
CA THR A 21 31.98 18.64 -22.75
C THR A 21 31.93 18.16 -21.29
N VAL A 22 32.88 18.55 -20.43
CA VAL A 22 32.91 18.07 -19.06
C VAL A 22 31.66 18.49 -18.28
N PRO A 23 31.27 19.77 -18.18
CA PRO A 23 30.05 20.15 -17.45
C PRO A 23 28.77 19.63 -18.09
N LEU A 24 28.69 19.64 -19.42
CA LEU A 24 27.51 19.14 -20.12
C LEU A 24 27.35 17.63 -19.94
N PHE A 25 28.43 16.88 -20.09
CA PHE A 25 28.44 15.42 -19.93
C PHE A 25 28.06 15.04 -18.49
N THR A 26 28.66 15.69 -17.47
CA THR A 26 28.28 15.45 -16.08
C THR A 26 26.84 15.82 -15.78
N GLY A 27 26.30 16.86 -16.41
CA GLY A 27 24.87 17.21 -16.35
C GLY A 27 23.98 16.12 -16.95
N VAL A 28 24.28 15.67 -18.16
CA VAL A 28 23.50 14.59 -18.82
C VAL A 28 23.58 13.29 -18.02
N ILE A 29 24.77 12.93 -17.55
CA ILE A 29 24.94 11.73 -16.72
C ILE A 29 24.18 11.87 -15.38
N GLY A 30 24.21 13.03 -14.74
CA GLY A 30 23.43 13.29 -13.53
C GLY A 30 21.94 13.09 -13.78
N TYR A 31 21.40 13.57 -14.91
CA TYR A 31 20.01 13.32 -15.32
C TYR A 31 19.72 11.82 -15.48
N VAL A 32 20.55 11.11 -16.24
CA VAL A 32 20.38 9.67 -16.52
C VAL A 32 20.49 8.85 -15.23
N THR A 33 21.42 9.20 -14.36
CA THR A 33 21.64 8.55 -13.06
C THR A 33 20.40 8.71 -12.16
N ASN A 34 19.87 9.93 -12.04
CA ASN A 34 18.67 10.17 -11.25
C ASN A 34 17.44 9.51 -11.87
N TRP A 35 17.29 9.58 -13.19
CA TRP A 35 16.20 8.91 -13.89
C TRP A 35 16.22 7.39 -13.69
N SER A 36 17.40 6.76 -13.84
CA SER A 36 17.54 5.33 -13.61
C SER A 36 17.36 4.93 -12.13
N GLY A 37 17.80 5.78 -11.20
CA GLY A 37 17.55 5.62 -9.77
C GLY A 37 16.06 5.65 -9.44
N VAL A 38 15.33 6.63 -9.98
CA VAL A 38 13.86 6.70 -9.82
C VAL A 38 13.20 5.48 -10.46
N TRP A 39 13.65 5.06 -11.66
CA TRP A 39 13.13 3.85 -12.29
C TRP A 39 13.37 2.61 -11.43
N MET A 40 14.54 2.48 -10.83
CA MET A 40 14.93 1.38 -9.96
C MET A 40 14.09 1.29 -8.67
N LEU A 41 13.53 2.41 -8.19
CA LEU A 41 12.61 2.41 -7.06
C LEU A 41 11.34 1.59 -7.35
N PHE A 42 10.80 1.70 -8.56
CA PHE A 42 9.46 1.21 -8.90
C PHE A 42 9.47 -0.07 -9.75
N TYR A 43 10.55 -0.35 -10.49
CA TYR A 43 10.56 -1.39 -11.50
C TYR A 43 11.77 -2.33 -11.39
N PRO A 44 11.59 -3.61 -11.82
CA PRO A 44 10.32 -4.24 -12.19
C PRO A 44 9.44 -4.53 -10.96
N ILE A 45 8.12 -4.62 -11.13
CA ILE A 45 7.17 -4.89 -10.05
C ILE A 45 7.38 -6.28 -9.47
N THR A 46 7.57 -7.28 -10.31
CA THR A 46 7.89 -8.65 -9.92
C THR A 46 9.39 -8.91 -10.07
N PHE A 47 9.95 -9.78 -9.22
CA PHE A 47 11.37 -10.13 -9.28
C PHE A 47 11.74 -10.71 -10.66
N LYS A 48 12.70 -10.08 -11.35
CA LYS A 48 13.26 -10.55 -12.61
C LYS A 48 14.74 -10.89 -12.42
N GLY A 49 15.14 -12.09 -12.82
CA GLY A 49 16.53 -12.52 -12.65
C GLY A 49 16.93 -13.65 -13.62
N LEU A 50 18.25 -13.78 -13.79
CA LEU A 50 18.88 -14.82 -14.58
C LEU A 50 19.10 -16.05 -13.71
N ARG A 51 18.81 -17.25 -14.23
CA ARG A 51 19.15 -18.50 -13.57
C ARG A 51 20.66 -18.75 -13.71
N ILE A 52 21.35 -18.85 -12.58
CA ILE A 52 22.75 -19.21 -12.55
C ILE A 52 22.81 -20.69 -12.12
N PRO A 53 23.37 -21.58 -12.97
CA PRO A 53 23.53 -23.00 -12.61
C PRO A 53 24.31 -23.15 -11.28
N GLY A 54 23.85 -24.02 -10.41
CA GLY A 54 24.45 -24.25 -9.08
C GLY A 54 24.05 -23.28 -7.97
N LEU A 55 23.50 -22.12 -8.28
CA LEU A 55 23.12 -21.12 -7.29
C LEU A 55 21.93 -21.55 -6.41
N GLY A 56 21.05 -22.39 -6.94
CA GLY A 56 19.93 -22.98 -6.20
C GLY A 56 20.37 -23.86 -5.04
N LEU A 57 21.55 -24.48 -5.13
CA LEU A 57 22.13 -25.28 -4.05
C LEU A 57 22.69 -24.43 -2.90
N LEU A 58 23.09 -23.20 -3.19
CA LEU A 58 23.62 -22.26 -2.19
C LEU A 58 22.50 -21.43 -1.51
N ALA A 59 21.33 -21.34 -2.12
CA ALA A 59 20.22 -20.54 -1.62
C ALA A 59 19.81 -20.85 -0.16
N PRO A 60 19.77 -22.11 0.31
CA PRO A 60 19.42 -22.44 1.70
C PRO A 60 20.46 -21.95 2.72
N PHE A 61 21.70 -21.74 2.30
CA PHE A 61 22.81 -21.32 3.18
C PHE A 61 22.97 -19.80 3.26
N LEU A 62 22.24 -19.05 2.43
CA LEU A 62 22.32 -17.60 2.43
C LEU A 62 21.42 -17.00 3.55
N PRO A 63 21.92 -15.99 4.27
CA PRO A 63 21.13 -15.29 5.26
C PRO A 63 19.78 -14.81 4.68
N ARG A 64 18.68 -15.01 5.40
CA ARG A 64 17.34 -14.57 4.97
C ARG A 64 17.29 -13.09 4.60
N ARG A 65 18.14 -12.27 5.20
CA ARG A 65 18.26 -10.84 4.86
C ARG A 65 18.70 -10.60 3.41
N LEU A 66 19.59 -11.44 2.86
CA LEU A 66 20.02 -11.34 1.45
C LEU A 66 18.96 -11.83 0.46
N GLN A 67 18.02 -12.64 0.90
CA GLN A 67 16.90 -13.11 0.08
C GLN A 67 15.76 -12.05 -0.03
N GLN A 68 15.76 -11.05 0.85
CA GLN A 68 14.75 -9.99 0.91
C GLN A 68 15.25 -8.64 0.36
N VAL A 69 16.50 -8.58 -0.08
CA VAL A 69 17.04 -7.34 -0.70
C VAL A 69 16.51 -7.23 -2.13
N PRO A 70 16.24 -6.02 -2.63
CA PRO A 70 15.82 -5.78 -4.02
C PRO A 70 16.76 -6.40 -5.05
N LEU A 71 18.08 -6.35 -4.80
CA LEU A 71 19.11 -7.06 -5.53
C LEU A 71 19.47 -8.33 -4.77
N GLY A 72 19.22 -9.50 -5.31
CA GLY A 72 19.55 -10.72 -4.59
C GLY A 72 19.22 -12.02 -5.30
N LEU A 73 19.25 -13.06 -4.50
CA LEU A 73 19.06 -14.43 -4.91
C LEU A 73 17.69 -14.92 -4.49
N ARG A 74 16.77 -15.08 -5.43
CA ARG A 74 15.46 -15.68 -5.17
C ARG A 74 15.26 -16.91 -6.06
N GLN A 75 14.92 -18.03 -5.44
CA GLN A 75 14.62 -19.29 -6.15
C GLN A 75 15.71 -19.72 -7.15
N GLY A 76 17.00 -19.55 -6.81
CA GLY A 76 18.12 -19.89 -7.68
C GLY A 76 18.35 -18.91 -8.85
N LYS A 77 17.70 -17.76 -8.84
CA LYS A 77 17.94 -16.67 -9.80
C LYS A 77 18.61 -15.51 -9.11
N PHE A 78 19.63 -14.93 -9.75
CA PHE A 78 20.19 -13.65 -9.39
C PHE A 78 19.49 -12.54 -10.18
N GLY A 79 18.95 -11.55 -9.51
CA GLY A 79 18.16 -10.55 -10.21
C GLY A 79 17.77 -9.35 -9.36
N TRP A 80 16.83 -8.58 -9.87
CA TRP A 80 16.36 -7.33 -9.31
C TRP A 80 14.83 -7.27 -9.26
N GLN A 81 14.32 -6.63 -8.24
CA GLN A 81 12.93 -6.16 -8.11
C GLN A 81 12.98 -4.71 -7.65
N GLY A 82 12.04 -3.88 -8.09
CA GLY A 82 11.94 -2.50 -7.61
C GLY A 82 11.93 -2.43 -6.09
N ILE A 83 12.58 -1.42 -5.51
CA ILE A 83 12.72 -1.29 -4.06
C ILE A 83 11.33 -1.25 -3.40
N ILE A 84 10.44 -0.40 -3.90
CA ILE A 84 9.09 -0.21 -3.35
C ILE A 84 8.25 -1.50 -3.45
N PRO A 85 8.06 -2.13 -4.62
CA PRO A 85 7.26 -3.35 -4.69
C PRO A 85 7.89 -4.53 -3.93
N SER A 86 9.23 -4.58 -3.79
CA SER A 86 9.88 -5.63 -2.98
C SER A 86 9.60 -5.51 -1.48
N ARG A 87 9.20 -4.32 -1.03
CA ARG A 87 8.93 -3.97 0.38
C ARG A 87 7.46 -3.65 0.65
N ALA A 88 6.56 -3.89 -0.29
CA ALA A 88 5.15 -3.48 -0.21
C ALA A 88 4.48 -3.90 1.11
N ALA A 89 4.61 -5.16 1.54
CA ALA A 89 4.09 -5.66 2.80
C ALA A 89 4.65 -4.90 4.02
N LYS A 90 5.96 -4.66 4.04
CA LYS A 90 6.62 -3.89 5.11
C LYS A 90 6.18 -2.43 5.12
N MET A 91 6.03 -1.83 3.94
CA MET A 91 5.52 -0.47 3.82
C MET A 91 4.10 -0.35 4.33
N GLY A 92 3.22 -1.33 4.04
CA GLY A 92 1.89 -1.41 4.61
C GLY A 92 1.91 -1.45 6.14
N SER A 93 2.75 -2.30 6.73
CA SER A 93 2.91 -2.36 8.19
C SER A 93 3.34 -1.00 8.78
N ILE A 94 4.36 -0.37 8.20
CA ILE A 94 4.86 0.93 8.67
C ILE A 94 3.81 2.03 8.50
N ALA A 95 3.08 2.02 7.39
CA ALA A 95 2.02 2.99 7.12
C ALA A 95 0.90 2.93 8.18
N ILE A 96 0.55 1.73 8.64
CA ILE A 96 -0.42 1.57 9.74
C ILE A 96 0.18 1.99 11.08
N ASP A 97 1.37 1.50 11.45
CA ASP A 97 1.97 1.77 12.75
C ASP A 97 2.29 3.26 12.97
N LYS A 98 2.78 3.94 11.94
CA LYS A 98 3.24 5.33 12.04
C LYS A 98 2.29 6.37 11.43
N GLY A 99 1.46 5.94 10.49
CA GLY A 99 0.49 6.78 9.80
C GLY A 99 -0.90 6.65 10.40
N LEU A 100 -1.56 5.52 10.18
CA LEU A 100 -2.98 5.36 10.52
C LEU A 100 -3.21 5.49 12.03
N SER A 101 -2.34 4.96 12.88
CA SER A 101 -2.44 5.08 14.33
C SER A 101 -2.42 6.53 14.84
N LYS A 102 -1.81 7.46 14.08
CA LYS A 102 -1.82 8.91 14.37
C LYS A 102 -3.04 9.62 13.77
N LEU A 103 -3.72 9.00 12.81
CA LEU A 103 -4.88 9.56 12.14
C LEU A 103 -6.20 9.26 12.86
N GLY A 104 -6.26 8.17 13.64
CA GLY A 104 -7.45 7.80 14.40
C GLY A 104 -7.43 6.33 14.86
N SER A 105 -8.43 5.96 15.68
CA SER A 105 -8.67 4.58 16.08
C SER A 105 -9.46 3.82 14.99
N GLN A 106 -9.42 2.47 15.04
CA GLN A 106 -10.23 1.64 14.14
C GLN A 106 -11.73 1.93 14.32
N SER A 107 -12.17 2.15 15.54
CA SER A 107 -13.55 2.52 15.86
C SER A 107 -13.93 3.87 15.23
N GLU A 108 -13.04 4.87 15.27
CA GLU A 108 -13.29 6.18 14.63
C GLU A 108 -13.40 6.04 13.11
N PHE A 109 -12.56 5.21 12.47
CA PHE A 109 -12.68 4.91 11.04
C PHE A 109 -13.99 4.21 10.69
N TYR A 110 -14.43 3.24 11.52
CA TYR A 110 -15.70 2.57 11.32
C TYR A 110 -16.89 3.52 11.46
N GLN A 111 -16.87 4.42 12.43
CA GLN A 111 -17.92 5.42 12.60
C GLN A 111 -18.01 6.39 11.38
N GLN A 112 -16.90 6.68 10.73
CA GLN A 112 -16.90 7.49 9.51
C GLN A 112 -17.52 6.77 8.29
N LEU A 113 -17.60 5.44 8.31
CA LEU A 113 -18.30 4.67 7.29
C LEU A 113 -19.83 4.71 7.46
N ASP A 114 -20.34 5.50 8.39
CA ASP A 114 -21.76 5.60 8.69
C ASP A 114 -22.45 4.24 8.87
N PRO A 115 -22.33 3.61 10.05
CA PRO A 115 -22.92 2.29 10.32
C PRO A 115 -24.44 2.24 10.06
N ASN A 116 -25.16 3.36 10.24
CA ASN A 116 -26.59 3.43 9.94
C ASN A 116 -26.83 3.34 8.41
N ALA A 117 -26.05 4.05 7.59
CA ALA A 117 -26.16 3.94 6.14
C ALA A 117 -25.82 2.53 5.67
N ILE A 118 -24.83 1.87 6.27
CA ILE A 118 -24.50 0.46 6.02
C ILE A 118 -25.70 -0.43 6.36
N ALA A 119 -26.30 -0.25 7.54
CA ALA A 119 -27.45 -1.03 7.97
C ALA A 119 -28.65 -0.86 7.01
N GLU A 120 -28.96 0.37 6.62
CA GLU A 120 -30.07 0.64 5.68
C GLU A 120 -29.79 0.06 4.29
N HIS A 121 -28.54 0.10 3.80
CA HIS A 121 -28.17 -0.51 2.53
C HIS A 121 -28.31 -2.04 2.55
N ILE A 122 -27.85 -2.69 3.65
CA ILE A 122 -28.07 -4.11 3.90
C ILE A 122 -29.57 -4.43 3.93
N LEU A 123 -30.37 -3.63 4.64
CA LEU A 123 -31.81 -3.82 4.76
C LEU A 123 -32.54 -3.71 3.42
N ALA A 124 -32.13 -2.77 2.56
CA ALA A 124 -32.73 -2.60 1.24
C ALA A 124 -32.59 -3.88 0.40
N THR A 125 -31.42 -4.52 0.42
CA THR A 125 -31.16 -5.78 -0.28
C THR A 125 -31.84 -6.96 0.43
N ALA A 126 -31.69 -7.06 1.73
CA ALA A 126 -32.20 -8.19 2.52
C ALA A 126 -33.73 -8.27 2.51
N ARG A 127 -34.47 -7.17 2.51
CA ARG A 127 -35.94 -7.16 2.45
C ARG A 127 -36.51 -7.88 1.25
N GLN A 128 -35.81 -7.83 0.11
CA GLN A 128 -36.25 -8.48 -1.12
C GLN A 128 -36.04 -10.00 -1.10
N GLU A 129 -34.98 -10.46 -0.42
CA GLU A 129 -34.53 -11.83 -0.47
C GLU A 129 -34.87 -12.66 0.78
N ILE A 130 -35.17 -12.02 1.90
CA ILE A 130 -35.28 -12.69 3.21
C ILE A 130 -36.27 -13.87 3.21
N ARG A 131 -37.39 -13.78 2.48
CA ARG A 131 -38.36 -14.86 2.38
C ARG A 131 -37.74 -16.09 1.70
N ALA A 132 -37.08 -15.89 0.56
CA ALA A 132 -36.41 -16.97 -0.17
C ALA A 132 -35.26 -17.60 0.68
N VAL A 133 -34.62 -16.83 1.51
CA VAL A 133 -33.57 -17.32 2.43
C VAL A 133 -34.15 -18.18 3.55
N VAL A 134 -35.22 -17.73 4.18
CA VAL A 134 -35.93 -18.54 5.17
C VAL A 134 -36.36 -19.85 4.57
N ASP A 135 -36.97 -19.82 3.37
CA ASP A 135 -37.38 -21.02 2.67
C ASP A 135 -36.19 -21.94 2.36
N ARG A 136 -35.10 -21.41 1.88
CA ARG A 136 -33.86 -22.16 1.55
C ARG A 136 -33.25 -22.81 2.81
N ILE A 137 -33.13 -22.08 3.90
CA ILE A 137 -32.60 -22.58 5.17
C ILE A 137 -33.49 -23.73 5.68
N MET A 138 -34.81 -23.50 5.72
CA MET A 138 -35.75 -24.47 6.22
C MET A 138 -35.84 -25.72 5.31
N ALA A 139 -35.85 -25.55 4.00
CA ALA A 139 -35.85 -26.66 3.04
C ALA A 139 -34.52 -27.48 3.10
N ARG A 140 -33.41 -26.84 3.39
CA ARG A 140 -32.10 -27.50 3.52
C ARG A 140 -31.97 -28.24 4.86
N THR A 141 -32.41 -27.62 5.95
CA THR A 141 -32.21 -28.17 7.29
C THR A 141 -33.33 -29.14 7.68
N TYR A 142 -34.56 -28.88 7.25
CA TYR A 142 -35.78 -29.68 7.57
C TYR A 142 -36.71 -29.83 6.40
N PRO A 143 -36.33 -30.49 5.32
CA PRO A 143 -37.13 -30.59 4.10
C PRO A 143 -38.49 -31.20 4.37
N ALA A 144 -38.59 -32.31 5.13
CA ALA A 144 -39.83 -32.98 5.45
C ALA A 144 -40.77 -32.15 6.30
N VAL A 145 -40.25 -31.41 7.27
CA VAL A 145 -41.08 -30.52 8.13
C VAL A 145 -41.56 -29.34 7.29
N TRP A 146 -40.68 -28.66 6.58
CA TRP A 146 -41.00 -27.45 5.82
C TRP A 146 -42.02 -27.75 4.70
N ALA A 147 -41.89 -28.90 4.03
CA ALA A 147 -42.86 -29.31 3.01
C ALA A 147 -44.28 -29.44 3.54
N ASN A 148 -44.44 -29.86 4.81
CA ASN A 148 -45.75 -30.11 5.43
C ASN A 148 -46.28 -28.91 6.27
N VAL A 149 -45.54 -27.79 6.39
CA VAL A 149 -46.01 -26.58 7.07
C VAL A 149 -47.09 -25.91 6.20
N PRO A 150 -48.29 -25.63 6.78
CA PRO A 150 -49.36 -24.89 6.07
C PRO A 150 -48.85 -23.51 5.59
N GLN A 151 -49.34 -23.07 4.44
CA GLN A 151 -48.91 -21.81 3.81
C GLN A 151 -49.15 -20.62 4.74
N SER A 152 -50.24 -20.55 5.46
CA SER A 152 -50.54 -19.48 6.42
C SER A 152 -49.54 -19.39 7.57
N VAL A 153 -48.99 -20.55 7.97
CA VAL A 153 -47.93 -20.58 9.00
C VAL A 153 -46.57 -20.11 8.43
N ARG A 154 -46.25 -20.50 7.19
CA ARG A 154 -45.05 -20.00 6.52
C ARG A 154 -45.09 -18.48 6.35
N GLU A 155 -46.23 -17.94 5.88
CA GLU A 155 -46.43 -16.50 5.75
C GLU A 155 -46.27 -15.80 7.10
N THR A 156 -46.82 -16.35 8.16
CA THR A 156 -46.64 -15.80 9.54
C THR A 156 -45.16 -15.80 9.94
N ILE A 157 -44.39 -16.82 9.62
CA ILE A 157 -42.94 -16.89 9.88
C ILE A 157 -42.21 -15.82 9.08
N HIS A 158 -42.48 -15.73 7.77
CA HIS A 158 -41.89 -14.73 6.90
C HIS A 158 -42.15 -13.31 7.40
N ASP A 159 -43.36 -12.97 7.76
CA ASP A 159 -43.73 -11.63 8.24
C ASP A 159 -43.07 -11.31 9.60
N ARG A 160 -42.97 -12.28 10.52
CA ARG A 160 -42.23 -12.10 11.76
C ARG A 160 -40.74 -11.89 11.56
N VAL A 161 -40.11 -12.67 10.67
CA VAL A 161 -38.70 -12.49 10.32
C VAL A 161 -38.48 -11.11 9.70
N GLN A 162 -39.34 -10.73 8.74
CA GLN A 162 -39.26 -9.42 8.08
C GLN A 162 -39.43 -8.25 9.07
N THR A 163 -40.28 -8.40 10.07
CA THR A 163 -40.48 -7.39 11.15
C THR A 163 -39.26 -7.30 12.07
N GLN A 164 -38.56 -8.39 12.33
CA GLN A 164 -37.38 -8.41 13.19
C GLN A 164 -36.08 -7.99 12.47
N LEU A 165 -36.07 -8.08 11.13
CA LEU A 165 -34.89 -7.84 10.31
C LEU A 165 -34.19 -6.51 10.57
N PRO A 166 -34.89 -5.34 10.66
CA PRO A 166 -34.24 -4.06 10.95
C PRO A 166 -33.50 -4.08 12.29
N LEU A 167 -34.14 -4.60 13.32
CA LEU A 167 -33.53 -4.69 14.64
C LEU A 167 -32.25 -5.53 14.63
N ILE A 168 -32.27 -6.66 13.93
CA ILE A 168 -31.13 -7.57 13.81
C ILE A 168 -29.98 -6.88 13.11
N VAL A 169 -30.24 -6.26 11.95
CA VAL A 169 -29.22 -5.61 11.14
C VAL A 169 -28.55 -4.47 11.91
N HIS A 170 -29.32 -3.62 12.57
CA HIS A 170 -28.76 -2.56 13.41
C HIS A 170 -27.96 -3.13 14.60
N GLN A 171 -28.47 -4.15 15.29
CA GLN A 171 -27.71 -4.78 16.37
C GLN A 171 -26.38 -5.39 15.90
N VAL A 172 -26.35 -5.97 14.69
CA VAL A 172 -25.12 -6.53 14.10
C VAL A 172 -24.15 -5.42 13.72
N THR A 173 -24.61 -4.37 13.05
CA THR A 173 -23.73 -3.25 12.64
C THR A 173 -23.19 -2.47 13.83
N ASP A 174 -24.01 -2.22 14.84
CA ASP A 174 -23.60 -1.58 16.10
C ASP A 174 -22.61 -2.48 16.85
N GLY A 175 -22.90 -3.78 16.95
CA GLY A 175 -22.02 -4.76 17.59
C GLY A 175 -20.67 -4.90 16.89
N ILE A 176 -20.61 -4.79 15.55
CA ILE A 176 -19.35 -4.70 14.81
C ILE A 176 -18.59 -3.45 15.25
N GLY A 177 -19.24 -2.30 15.30
CA GLY A 177 -18.62 -1.03 15.72
C GLY A 177 -18.05 -1.05 17.13
N GLU A 178 -18.81 -1.61 18.08
CA GLU A 178 -18.41 -1.73 19.50
C GLU A 178 -17.23 -2.69 19.70
N ASN A 179 -17.11 -3.71 18.84
CA ASN A 179 -16.10 -4.76 18.96
C ASN A 179 -15.05 -4.73 17.82
N ILE A 180 -14.97 -3.65 17.05
CA ILE A 180 -14.18 -3.57 15.83
C ILE A 180 -12.70 -3.95 16.03
N ASP A 181 -12.10 -3.55 17.14
CA ASP A 181 -10.70 -3.84 17.48
C ASP A 181 -10.45 -5.34 17.74
N GLN A 182 -11.49 -6.09 18.08
CA GLN A 182 -11.41 -7.54 18.31
C GLN A 182 -11.72 -8.35 17.03
N LEU A 183 -12.54 -7.77 16.14
CA LEU A 183 -13.04 -8.41 14.93
C LEU A 183 -12.15 -8.14 13.72
N LEU A 184 -11.60 -6.93 13.61
CA LEU A 184 -10.81 -6.47 12.46
C LEU A 184 -9.34 -6.31 12.85
N ASP A 185 -8.45 -6.76 11.99
CA ASP A 185 -7.02 -6.46 12.04
C ASP A 185 -6.64 -5.63 10.81
N VAL A 186 -6.82 -4.30 10.89
CA VAL A 186 -6.53 -3.39 9.78
C VAL A 186 -5.08 -3.50 9.34
N LYS A 187 -4.14 -3.73 10.26
CA LYS A 187 -2.73 -3.88 9.92
C LYS A 187 -2.50 -5.11 9.05
N LEU A 188 -3.03 -6.24 9.47
CA LEU A 188 -2.91 -7.48 8.73
C LEU A 188 -3.64 -7.40 7.38
N MET A 189 -4.83 -6.81 7.33
CA MET A 189 -5.58 -6.55 6.10
C MET A 189 -4.74 -5.76 5.09
N VAL A 190 -4.15 -4.64 5.50
CA VAL A 190 -3.32 -3.80 4.63
C VAL A 190 -2.06 -4.53 4.18
N ILE A 191 -1.39 -5.27 5.07
CA ILE A 191 -0.21 -6.07 4.73
C ILE A 191 -0.55 -7.11 3.66
N LYS A 192 -1.60 -7.91 3.87
CA LYS A 192 -2.06 -8.93 2.92
C LYS A 192 -2.43 -8.31 1.56
N HIS A 193 -3.13 -7.19 1.59
CA HIS A 193 -3.56 -6.51 0.36
C HIS A 193 -2.37 -5.96 -0.44
N MET A 194 -1.40 -5.32 0.22
CA MET A 194 -0.18 -4.85 -0.41
C MET A 194 0.78 -5.97 -0.84
N GLU A 195 0.75 -7.13 -0.18
CA GLU A 195 1.51 -8.30 -0.57
C GLU A 195 0.90 -8.98 -1.80
N ALA A 196 -0.42 -9.06 -1.86
CA ALA A 196 -1.15 -9.60 -3.02
C ALA A 196 -1.01 -8.70 -4.26
N ASP A 197 -1.06 -7.38 -4.07
CA ASP A 197 -0.85 -6.40 -5.14
C ASP A 197 0.22 -5.35 -4.78
N PRO A 198 1.50 -5.64 -5.06
CA PRO A 198 2.58 -4.67 -4.84
C PRO A 198 2.50 -3.40 -5.70
N THR A 199 1.59 -3.35 -6.71
CA THR A 199 1.39 -2.15 -7.53
C THR A 199 0.77 -1.00 -6.72
N LEU A 200 0.02 -1.32 -5.66
CA LEU A 200 -0.57 -0.34 -4.76
C LEU A 200 0.49 0.51 -4.06
N ALA A 201 1.59 -0.13 -3.59
CA ALA A 201 2.71 0.61 -3.03
C ALA A 201 3.31 1.57 -4.07
N ASN A 202 3.53 1.11 -5.31
CA ASN A 202 4.00 1.97 -6.40
C ASN A 202 3.04 3.14 -6.66
N LYS A 203 1.73 2.87 -6.73
CA LYS A 203 0.70 3.89 -6.96
C LYS A 203 0.78 5.00 -5.91
N ILE A 204 0.85 4.64 -4.62
CA ILE A 204 0.98 5.60 -3.52
C ILE A 204 2.19 6.52 -3.75
N PHE A 205 3.38 5.95 -3.92
CA PHE A 205 4.60 6.74 -4.02
C PHE A 205 4.69 7.53 -5.33
N GLN A 206 4.21 6.98 -6.46
CA GLN A 206 4.23 7.67 -7.75
C GLN A 206 3.24 8.82 -7.80
N GLU A 207 2.01 8.64 -7.32
CA GLU A 207 1.00 9.72 -7.36
C GLU A 207 1.31 10.83 -6.34
N VAL A 208 1.64 10.43 -5.10
CA VAL A 208 2.01 11.37 -4.03
C VAL A 208 3.28 12.13 -4.39
N GLY A 209 4.31 11.41 -4.88
CA GLY A 209 5.64 11.94 -5.17
C GLY A 209 5.86 12.42 -6.60
N LYS A 210 4.85 12.45 -7.46
CA LYS A 210 5.00 12.71 -8.90
C LYS A 210 5.79 13.98 -9.25
N LYS A 211 5.55 15.07 -8.53
CA LYS A 211 6.25 16.35 -8.76
C LYS A 211 7.69 16.27 -8.25
N GLU A 212 7.89 15.67 -7.09
CA GLU A 212 9.19 15.52 -6.45
C GLU A 212 10.10 14.57 -7.24
N LEU A 213 9.57 13.45 -7.70
CA LEU A 213 10.30 12.49 -8.53
C LEU A 213 10.78 13.12 -9.84
N ARG A 214 9.92 13.90 -10.51
CA ARG A 214 10.31 14.66 -11.71
C ARG A 214 11.40 15.67 -11.41
N MET A 215 11.29 16.32 -10.27
CA MET A 215 12.28 17.31 -9.87
C MET A 215 13.62 16.67 -9.53
N ILE A 216 13.66 15.50 -8.83
CA ILE A 216 14.88 14.73 -8.60
C ILE A 216 15.62 14.49 -9.92
N ILE A 217 14.89 14.04 -10.94
CA ILE A 217 15.47 13.75 -12.26
C ILE A 217 16.12 15.01 -12.85
N ASN A 218 15.41 16.14 -12.83
CA ASN A 218 15.89 17.41 -13.36
C ASN A 218 17.06 17.97 -12.53
N PHE A 219 17.04 17.81 -11.20
CA PHE A 219 18.14 18.18 -10.33
C PHE A 219 19.44 17.45 -10.66
N GLY A 220 19.34 16.18 -11.10
CA GLY A 220 20.49 15.44 -11.57
C GLY A 220 21.26 16.20 -12.65
N PHE A 221 20.55 16.77 -13.64
CA PHE A 221 21.18 17.60 -14.67
C PHE A 221 21.79 18.87 -14.09
N VAL A 222 21.04 19.63 -13.31
CA VAL A 222 21.47 20.93 -12.78
C VAL A 222 22.69 20.76 -11.86
N PHE A 223 22.63 19.85 -10.91
CA PHE A 223 23.75 19.62 -10.00
C PHE A 223 24.92 18.94 -10.67
N GLY A 224 24.70 18.00 -11.59
CA GLY A 224 25.74 17.39 -12.37
C GLY A 224 26.49 18.43 -13.20
N PHE A 225 25.77 19.35 -13.85
CA PHE A 225 26.37 20.45 -14.62
C PHE A 225 27.19 21.40 -13.70
N LEU A 226 26.61 21.84 -12.58
CA LEU A 226 27.27 22.73 -11.65
C LEU A 226 28.53 22.10 -11.02
N LEU A 227 28.47 20.81 -10.65
CA LEU A 227 29.62 20.08 -10.12
C LEU A 227 30.64 19.70 -11.21
N GLY A 228 30.23 19.66 -12.46
CA GLY A 228 31.11 19.49 -13.61
C GLY A 228 32.04 20.67 -13.86
N ILE A 229 31.66 21.90 -13.42
CA ILE A 229 32.52 23.08 -13.56
C ILE A 229 33.78 22.96 -12.70
N PRO A 230 33.75 22.73 -11.37
CA PRO A 230 34.96 22.50 -10.59
C PRO A 230 35.72 21.24 -11.06
N LEU A 231 35.03 20.20 -11.53
CA LEU A 231 35.72 19.05 -12.12
C LEU A 231 36.54 19.44 -13.34
N LEU A 232 36.01 20.29 -14.22
CA LEU A 232 36.76 20.82 -15.34
C LEU A 232 38.08 21.49 -14.91
N PHE A 233 38.02 22.37 -13.91
CA PHE A 233 39.25 22.99 -13.35
C PHE A 233 40.19 21.96 -12.76
N LEU A 234 39.67 20.95 -12.08
CA LEU A 234 40.48 19.87 -11.52
C LEU A 234 41.24 19.08 -12.58
N THR A 235 40.64 18.83 -13.75
CA THR A 235 41.27 18.11 -14.85
C THR A 235 42.46 18.89 -15.44
N PHE A 236 42.47 20.23 -15.34
CA PHE A 236 43.62 21.04 -15.78
C PHE A 236 44.79 21.00 -14.76
N VAL A 237 44.46 20.94 -13.46
CA VAL A 237 45.49 20.90 -12.41
C VAL A 237 46.09 19.50 -12.28
N VAL A 238 45.25 18.47 -12.43
CA VAL A 238 45.63 17.06 -12.28
C VAL A 238 45.18 16.28 -13.51
N PRO A 239 45.96 16.33 -14.61
CA PRO A 239 45.61 15.66 -15.88
C PRO A 239 45.88 14.14 -15.81
N GLN A 240 45.19 13.44 -14.94
CA GLN A 240 45.34 12.00 -14.75
C GLN A 240 44.04 11.28 -15.12
N TRP A 241 44.12 10.17 -15.80
CA TRP A 241 42.96 9.40 -16.29
C TRP A 241 41.95 8.97 -15.21
N TRP A 242 42.40 8.78 -13.98
CA TRP A 242 41.57 8.35 -12.85
C TRP A 242 40.77 9.49 -12.19
N VAL A 243 41.09 10.75 -12.47
CA VAL A 243 40.47 11.94 -11.85
C VAL A 243 38.98 11.99 -12.18
N VAL A 244 38.61 11.83 -13.44
CA VAL A 244 37.21 11.89 -13.89
C VAL A 244 36.40 10.70 -13.35
N PRO A 245 36.84 9.43 -13.38
CA PRO A 245 36.16 8.32 -12.73
C PRO A 245 35.95 8.50 -11.23
N VAL A 246 36.97 8.94 -10.48
CA VAL A 246 36.85 9.18 -9.04
C VAL A 246 35.91 10.35 -8.73
N ALA A 247 36.03 11.44 -9.47
CA ALA A 247 35.09 12.56 -9.35
C ALA A 247 33.66 12.13 -9.70
N GLY A 248 33.49 11.25 -10.69
CA GLY A 248 32.20 10.66 -11.03
C GLY A 248 31.53 9.93 -9.87
N ILE A 249 32.29 9.14 -9.09
CA ILE A 249 31.79 8.51 -7.85
C ILE A 249 31.29 9.57 -6.88
N ILE A 250 32.08 10.60 -6.62
CA ILE A 250 31.76 11.66 -5.67
C ILE A 250 30.53 12.46 -6.15
N ILE A 251 30.50 12.86 -7.39
CA ILE A 251 29.39 13.61 -7.98
C ILE A 251 28.10 12.78 -7.94
N GLY A 252 28.15 11.52 -8.37
CA GLY A 252 27.00 10.62 -8.34
C GLY A 252 26.47 10.35 -6.94
N TYR A 253 27.37 10.19 -5.96
CA TYR A 253 27.00 10.09 -4.55
C TYR A 253 26.32 11.38 -4.06
N LEU A 254 26.95 12.52 -4.25
CA LEU A 254 26.46 13.82 -3.77
C LEU A 254 25.14 14.23 -4.42
N THR A 255 24.96 14.01 -5.71
CA THR A 255 23.71 14.36 -6.41
C THR A 255 22.54 13.55 -5.90
N ASN A 256 22.68 12.24 -5.69
CA ASN A 256 21.63 11.40 -5.16
C ASN A 256 21.33 11.68 -3.69
N TRP A 257 22.39 11.86 -2.87
CA TRP A 257 22.23 12.25 -1.47
C TRP A 257 21.51 13.59 -1.33
N LEU A 258 21.89 14.59 -2.10
CA LEU A 258 21.31 15.92 -2.06
C LEU A 258 19.85 15.91 -2.56
N ALA A 259 19.56 15.13 -3.59
CA ALA A 259 18.20 14.94 -4.10
C ALA A 259 17.26 14.38 -3.04
N LEU A 260 17.68 13.33 -2.31
CA LEU A 260 16.91 12.78 -1.19
C LEU A 260 16.79 13.77 -0.03
N TYR A 261 17.86 14.48 0.28
CA TYR A 261 17.87 15.49 1.35
C TYR A 261 16.83 16.59 1.09
N VAL A 262 16.84 17.19 -0.09
CA VAL A 262 15.95 18.32 -0.45
C VAL A 262 14.46 17.94 -0.40
N ILE A 263 14.12 16.67 -0.59
CA ILE A 263 12.73 16.22 -0.53
C ILE A 263 12.17 16.29 0.89
N PHE A 264 12.92 15.82 1.87
CA PHE A 264 12.46 15.65 3.25
C PHE A 264 13.02 16.68 4.22
N GLU A 265 14.14 17.35 3.88
CA GLU A 265 14.85 18.26 4.76
C GLU A 265 15.03 19.66 4.14
N PRO A 266 15.10 20.72 4.96
CA PRO A 266 14.85 20.71 6.39
C PRO A 266 13.35 20.56 6.70
N VAL A 267 12.99 19.83 7.76
CA VAL A 267 11.59 19.65 8.17
C VAL A 267 10.99 20.99 8.61
N ASN A 268 11.69 21.74 9.44
CA ASN A 268 11.29 23.09 9.82
C ASN A 268 11.83 24.11 8.82
N PRO A 269 11.04 25.12 8.44
CA PRO A 269 11.48 26.09 7.45
C PRO A 269 12.67 26.91 7.98
N VAL A 270 13.78 26.84 7.24
CA VAL A 270 14.99 27.63 7.48
C VAL A 270 14.99 28.82 6.51
N ARG A 271 15.19 30.02 7.02
CA ARG A 271 15.34 31.25 6.22
C ARG A 271 16.81 31.56 5.98
N ILE A 272 17.19 31.60 4.70
CA ILE A 272 18.52 32.05 4.27
C ILE A 272 18.31 33.31 3.41
N GLY A 273 18.43 34.48 4.02
CA GLY A 273 18.08 35.74 3.36
C GLY A 273 16.59 35.76 2.96
N PRO A 274 16.26 36.06 1.68
CA PRO A 274 14.87 36.07 1.19
C PRO A 274 14.32 34.66 0.91
N LEU A 275 15.16 33.65 0.90
CA LEU A 275 14.79 32.28 0.56
C LEU A 275 14.31 31.52 1.80
N ARG A 276 13.14 30.87 1.69
CA ARG A 276 12.60 29.93 2.67
C ARG A 276 12.85 28.51 2.17
N LEU A 277 13.79 27.82 2.79
CA LEU A 277 14.11 26.42 2.52
C LEU A 277 13.29 25.53 3.43
N GLN A 278 12.61 24.58 2.85
CA GLN A 278 11.85 23.54 3.54
C GLN A 278 11.72 22.34 2.60
N GLY A 279 11.74 21.15 3.17
CA GLY A 279 11.57 19.91 2.41
C GLY A 279 10.32 19.96 1.53
N LEU A 280 10.47 19.50 0.31
CA LEU A 280 9.46 19.71 -0.74
C LEU A 280 8.13 19.01 -0.45
N PHE A 281 8.18 17.79 0.09
CA PHE A 281 7.00 17.10 0.55
C PHE A 281 6.25 17.88 1.63
N ILE A 282 7.01 18.42 2.59
CA ILE A 282 6.43 19.17 3.72
C ILE A 282 5.78 20.46 3.23
N ARG A 283 6.43 21.14 2.29
CA ARG A 283 5.88 22.36 1.68
C ARG A 283 4.54 22.11 0.99
N ARG A 284 4.30 20.88 0.51
CA ARG A 284 3.08 20.48 -0.19
C ARG A 284 2.17 19.60 0.65
N GLN A 285 2.29 19.62 1.97
CA GLN A 285 1.51 18.79 2.89
C GLN A 285 0.00 18.77 2.57
N HIS A 286 -0.58 19.91 2.21
CA HIS A 286 -2.00 20.00 1.85
C HIS A 286 -2.37 19.17 0.61
N ASP A 287 -1.58 19.28 -0.47
CA ASP A 287 -1.82 18.55 -1.71
C ASP A 287 -1.57 17.05 -1.52
N VAL A 288 -0.43 16.72 -0.88
CA VAL A 288 -0.03 15.35 -0.59
C VAL A 288 -1.06 14.65 0.29
N SER A 289 -1.60 15.33 1.31
CA SER A 289 -2.65 14.78 2.18
C SER A 289 -3.91 14.40 1.39
N ALA A 290 -4.31 15.22 0.42
CA ALA A 290 -5.49 14.92 -0.41
C ALA A 290 -5.26 13.71 -1.32
N ILE A 291 -4.10 13.63 -1.97
CA ILE A 291 -3.75 12.50 -2.85
C ILE A 291 -3.63 11.21 -2.03
N TYR A 292 -2.91 11.27 -0.91
CA TYR A 292 -2.73 10.11 -0.03
C TYR A 292 -4.07 9.64 0.52
N GLY A 293 -4.92 10.56 1.01
CA GLY A 293 -6.25 10.24 1.52
C GLY A 293 -7.14 9.57 0.49
N SER A 294 -7.09 10.02 -0.79
CA SER A 294 -7.87 9.37 -1.85
C SER A 294 -7.39 7.94 -2.13
N ILE A 295 -6.07 7.71 -2.25
CA ILE A 295 -5.56 6.37 -2.53
C ILE A 295 -5.87 5.39 -1.38
N ILE A 296 -5.66 5.82 -0.14
CA ILE A 296 -5.93 4.97 1.03
C ILE A 296 -7.42 4.62 1.11
N ALA A 297 -8.30 5.60 0.88
CA ALA A 297 -9.75 5.39 0.99
C ALA A 297 -10.34 4.62 -0.20
N ASP A 298 -9.81 4.81 -1.40
CA ASP A 298 -10.38 4.26 -2.63
C ASP A 298 -9.80 2.87 -2.97
N ASP A 299 -8.56 2.58 -2.55
CA ASP A 299 -7.89 1.34 -2.94
C ASP A 299 -7.58 0.40 -1.75
N ILE A 300 -7.47 0.92 -0.52
CA ILE A 300 -6.96 0.13 0.62
C ILE A 300 -8.01 -0.04 1.72
N ILE A 301 -8.50 1.08 2.30
CA ILE A 301 -9.49 1.04 3.40
C ILE A 301 -10.88 1.25 2.79
N THR A 302 -11.26 0.34 1.90
CA THR A 302 -12.60 0.31 1.31
C THR A 302 -13.55 -0.49 2.20
N LEU A 303 -14.85 -0.20 2.09
CA LEU A 303 -15.87 -0.97 2.80
C LEU A 303 -15.84 -2.45 2.38
N GLN A 304 -15.55 -2.73 1.12
CA GLN A 304 -15.36 -4.09 0.60
C GLN A 304 -14.20 -4.81 1.30
N ASN A 305 -13.00 -4.21 1.34
CA ASN A 305 -11.83 -4.82 1.97
C ASN A 305 -12.03 -5.06 3.47
N ILE A 306 -12.70 -4.11 4.14
CA ILE A 306 -13.09 -4.24 5.55
C ILE A 306 -14.07 -5.40 5.72
N GLY A 307 -15.08 -5.51 4.85
CA GLY A 307 -16.03 -6.62 4.84
C GLY A 307 -15.35 -7.96 4.63
N ASP A 308 -14.48 -8.05 3.62
CA ASP A 308 -13.74 -9.28 3.32
C ASP A 308 -12.87 -9.71 4.51
N GLU A 309 -12.17 -8.79 5.19
CA GLU A 309 -11.38 -9.15 6.36
C GLU A 309 -12.25 -9.49 7.59
N LEU A 310 -13.39 -8.83 7.78
CA LEU A 310 -14.33 -9.15 8.86
C LEU A 310 -14.91 -10.56 8.74
N PHE A 311 -15.19 -11.02 7.52
CA PHE A 311 -15.86 -12.31 7.29
C PHE A 311 -14.90 -13.43 6.94
N ASP A 312 -13.87 -13.17 6.13
CA ASP A 312 -12.92 -14.17 5.64
C ASP A 312 -11.52 -14.02 6.23
N GLY A 313 -11.28 -12.97 7.02
CA GLY A 313 -10.01 -12.72 7.69
C GLY A 313 -9.73 -13.72 8.83
N GLU A 314 -8.56 -13.60 9.44
CA GLU A 314 -8.14 -14.50 10.54
C GLU A 314 -9.07 -14.48 11.75
N ARG A 315 -9.84 -13.38 11.90
CA ARG A 315 -10.81 -13.20 13.00
C ARG A 315 -12.25 -13.43 12.55
N GLY A 316 -12.50 -13.89 11.33
CA GLY A 316 -13.84 -14.10 10.77
C GLY A 316 -14.74 -15.03 11.59
N ASP A 317 -14.16 -16.03 12.24
CA ASP A 317 -14.88 -16.88 13.20
C ASP A 317 -15.51 -16.10 14.37
N ARG A 318 -14.86 -15.02 14.83
CA ARG A 318 -15.39 -14.16 15.91
C ARG A 318 -16.57 -13.35 15.41
N THR A 319 -16.46 -12.82 14.20
CA THR A 319 -17.56 -12.10 13.54
C THR A 319 -18.77 -13.01 13.35
N SER A 320 -18.56 -14.21 12.84
CA SER A 320 -19.62 -15.21 12.67
C SER A 320 -20.30 -15.58 13.97
N LYS A 321 -19.53 -15.82 15.04
CA LYS A 321 -20.08 -16.09 16.38
C LYS A 321 -20.86 -14.90 16.95
N MET A 322 -20.38 -13.69 16.73
CA MET A 322 -21.09 -12.49 17.16
C MET A 322 -22.44 -12.37 16.46
N ILE A 323 -22.47 -12.55 15.13
CA ILE A 323 -23.72 -12.54 14.34
C ILE A 323 -24.67 -13.64 14.85
N GLU A 324 -24.18 -14.85 15.08
CA GLU A 324 -24.96 -15.94 15.65
C GLU A 324 -25.60 -15.56 16.98
N ASN A 325 -24.86 -14.90 17.87
CA ASN A 325 -25.36 -14.46 19.16
C ASN A 325 -26.50 -13.41 19.04
N TYR A 326 -26.45 -12.52 18.05
CA TYR A 326 -27.54 -11.56 17.79
C TYR A 326 -28.74 -12.21 17.08
N LEU A 327 -28.48 -13.19 16.21
CA LEU A 327 -29.55 -13.90 15.52
C LEU A 327 -30.34 -14.84 16.43
N ARG A 328 -29.68 -15.49 17.39
CA ARG A 328 -30.32 -16.48 18.28
C ARG A 328 -31.56 -15.94 19.00
N PRO A 329 -31.54 -14.77 19.68
CA PRO A 329 -32.73 -14.18 20.29
C PRO A 329 -33.80 -13.81 19.27
N ALA A 330 -33.43 -13.43 18.08
CA ALA A 330 -34.37 -13.08 16.99
C ALA A 330 -35.10 -14.30 16.46
N VAL A 331 -34.37 -15.41 16.24
CA VAL A 331 -34.96 -16.72 15.89
C VAL A 331 -35.93 -17.16 17.01
N ASP A 332 -35.51 -17.05 18.26
CA ASP A 332 -36.35 -17.37 19.42
C ASP A 332 -37.66 -16.56 19.45
N ARG A 333 -37.61 -15.27 19.09
CA ARG A 333 -38.80 -14.40 19.00
C ARG A 333 -39.67 -14.74 17.79
N ALA A 334 -39.06 -15.05 16.65
CA ALA A 334 -39.78 -15.42 15.40
C ALA A 334 -40.58 -16.74 15.60
N VAL A 335 -40.01 -17.72 16.29
CA VAL A 335 -40.68 -18.98 16.64
C VAL A 335 -41.75 -18.76 17.71
N GLY A 336 -41.56 -17.78 18.60
CA GLY A 336 -42.55 -17.38 19.62
C GLY A 336 -42.91 -18.50 20.60
N MET A 337 -44.21 -18.61 20.93
CA MET A 337 -44.72 -19.63 21.86
C MET A 337 -44.57 -21.07 21.35
N ALA A 338 -44.35 -21.25 20.04
CA ALA A 338 -44.08 -22.57 19.46
C ALA A 338 -42.67 -23.08 19.73
N LYS A 339 -41.78 -22.29 20.39
CA LYS A 339 -40.37 -22.64 20.66
C LYS A 339 -40.23 -23.97 21.41
N LEU A 340 -40.99 -24.18 22.47
CA LEU A 340 -40.95 -25.41 23.26
C LEU A 340 -41.47 -26.64 22.48
N PRO A 341 -42.65 -26.61 21.86
CA PRO A 341 -43.13 -27.69 21.01
C PRO A 341 -42.17 -27.97 19.86
N VAL A 342 -41.65 -26.92 19.20
CA VAL A 342 -40.70 -27.06 18.09
C VAL A 342 -39.38 -27.70 18.55
N LYS A 343 -38.80 -27.24 19.66
CA LYS A 343 -37.59 -27.85 20.25
C LYS A 343 -37.77 -29.31 20.64
N VAL A 344 -38.95 -29.65 21.18
CA VAL A 344 -39.26 -31.04 21.52
C VAL A 344 -39.47 -31.89 20.29
N ALA A 345 -40.20 -31.39 19.29
CA ALA A 345 -40.48 -32.13 18.07
C ALA A 345 -39.24 -32.32 17.17
N MET A 346 -38.35 -31.35 17.11
CA MET A 346 -37.17 -31.34 16.26
C MET A 346 -35.90 -31.81 16.96
N GLY A 347 -35.85 -31.76 18.28
CA GLY A 347 -34.66 -31.99 19.08
C GLY A 347 -33.74 -30.74 19.22
N ALA A 348 -33.05 -30.67 20.36
CA ALA A 348 -32.21 -29.51 20.70
C ALA A 348 -31.04 -29.27 19.71
N ARG A 349 -30.41 -30.36 19.21
CA ARG A 349 -29.33 -30.29 18.23
C ARG A 349 -29.80 -29.68 16.92
N SER A 350 -30.98 -30.01 16.51
CA SER A 350 -31.55 -29.56 15.25
C SER A 350 -31.90 -28.08 15.29
N TYR A 351 -32.39 -27.59 16.43
CA TYR A 351 -32.61 -26.17 16.64
C TYR A 351 -31.30 -25.34 16.60
N GLU A 352 -30.22 -25.88 17.16
CA GLU A 352 -28.87 -25.32 17.07
C GLU A 352 -28.40 -25.22 15.61
N GLN A 353 -28.62 -26.26 14.81
CA GLN A 353 -28.25 -26.27 13.38
C GLN A 353 -29.00 -25.22 12.57
N ILE A 354 -30.26 -24.92 12.86
CA ILE A 354 -30.98 -23.82 12.21
C ILE A 354 -30.30 -22.49 12.50
N THR A 355 -30.00 -22.21 13.77
CA THR A 355 -29.37 -20.96 14.18
C THR A 355 -27.99 -20.79 13.51
N GLN A 356 -27.21 -21.85 13.43
CA GLN A 356 -25.92 -21.84 12.76
C GLN A 356 -26.05 -21.66 11.24
N SER A 357 -27.01 -22.33 10.59
CA SER A 357 -27.31 -22.16 9.17
C SER A 357 -27.77 -20.73 8.86
N MET A 358 -28.59 -20.14 9.74
CA MET A 358 -28.99 -18.74 9.62
C MET A 358 -27.81 -17.78 9.74
N ALA A 359 -26.85 -18.03 10.64
CA ALA A 359 -25.66 -17.20 10.76
C ALA A 359 -24.80 -17.23 9.50
N VAL A 360 -24.64 -18.40 8.90
CA VAL A 360 -23.90 -18.55 7.63
C VAL A 360 -24.57 -17.79 6.48
N GLU A 361 -25.89 -17.95 6.34
CA GLU A 361 -26.66 -17.22 5.30
C GLU A 361 -26.67 -15.70 5.59
N ALA A 362 -26.82 -15.28 6.85
CA ALA A 362 -26.77 -13.88 7.23
C ALA A 362 -25.43 -13.23 6.90
N THR A 363 -24.32 -13.95 7.03
CA THR A 363 -22.99 -13.49 6.60
C THR A 363 -23.00 -13.18 5.10
N GLY A 364 -23.58 -14.05 4.26
CA GLY A 364 -23.72 -13.82 2.83
C GLY A 364 -24.51 -12.54 2.50
N PHE A 365 -25.62 -12.30 3.22
CA PHE A 365 -26.44 -11.09 3.03
C PHE A 365 -25.76 -9.83 3.47
N THR A 366 -25.00 -9.88 4.55
CA THR A 366 -24.24 -8.73 5.00
C THR A 366 -23.12 -8.38 4.04
N ARG A 367 -22.55 -9.38 3.38
CA ARG A 367 -21.40 -9.21 2.47
C ARG A 367 -21.80 -8.65 1.10
N ALA A 368 -22.87 -9.16 0.49
CA ALA A 368 -23.25 -8.78 -0.86
C ALA A 368 -23.44 -7.25 -1.05
N PRO A 369 -24.15 -6.53 -0.16
CA PRO A 369 -24.27 -5.08 -0.26
C PRO A 369 -22.95 -4.32 -0.09
N LEU A 370 -21.97 -4.87 0.66
CA LEU A 370 -20.68 -4.25 0.85
C LEU A 370 -19.81 -4.30 -0.43
N GLN A 371 -20.18 -5.10 -1.42
CA GLN A 371 -19.52 -5.20 -2.72
C GLN A 371 -20.13 -4.24 -3.77
N ASP A 372 -21.16 -3.47 -3.43
CA ASP A 372 -21.73 -2.45 -4.30
C ASP A 372 -20.73 -1.31 -4.53
N GLU A 373 -20.29 -1.14 -5.78
CA GLU A 373 -19.27 -0.14 -6.15
C GLU A 373 -19.71 1.30 -5.89
N GLU A 374 -21.00 1.62 -6.11
CA GLU A 374 -21.50 2.97 -5.90
C GLU A 374 -21.57 3.30 -4.41
N PHE A 375 -22.07 2.36 -3.62
CA PHE A 375 -22.11 2.50 -2.17
C PHE A 375 -20.70 2.58 -1.56
N ASN A 376 -19.76 1.73 -2.00
CA ASN A 376 -18.35 1.81 -1.62
C ASN A 376 -17.75 3.18 -1.92
N ARG A 377 -17.99 3.71 -3.11
CA ARG A 377 -17.46 5.02 -3.52
C ARG A 377 -18.00 6.15 -2.64
N LEU A 378 -19.28 6.10 -2.26
CA LEU A 378 -19.87 7.10 -1.35
C LEU A 378 -19.22 7.02 0.04
N GLN A 379 -19.07 5.82 0.60
CA GLN A 379 -18.47 5.62 1.91
C GLN A 379 -16.97 5.97 1.94
N SER A 380 -16.22 5.67 0.86
CA SER A 380 -14.82 6.08 0.70
C SER A 380 -14.63 7.58 0.81
N GLY A 381 -15.63 8.39 0.43
CA GLY A 381 -15.60 9.84 0.58
C GLY A 381 -15.42 10.30 2.02
N ASN A 382 -16.08 9.66 2.97
CA ASN A 382 -15.98 9.97 4.40
C ASN A 382 -14.60 9.63 4.95
N ILE A 383 -14.07 8.45 4.62
CA ILE A 383 -12.72 8.02 5.00
C ILE A 383 -11.66 8.95 4.40
N ARG A 384 -11.81 9.31 3.12
CA ARG A 384 -10.91 10.26 2.44
C ARG A 384 -10.86 11.59 3.15
N ASN A 385 -12.02 12.14 3.54
CA ASN A 385 -12.12 13.41 4.26
C ASN A 385 -11.46 13.33 5.63
N LEU A 386 -11.67 12.25 6.38
CA LEU A 386 -11.02 12.03 7.67
C LEU A 386 -9.50 12.02 7.53
N ILE A 387 -8.96 11.16 6.66
CA ILE A 387 -7.52 11.03 6.44
C ILE A 387 -6.92 12.37 5.99
N THR A 388 -7.53 12.99 4.99
CA THR A 388 -7.05 14.26 4.44
C THR A 388 -7.02 15.36 5.49
N SER A 389 -8.08 15.52 6.28
CA SER A 389 -8.16 16.55 7.31
C SER A 389 -7.12 16.35 8.41
N ARG A 390 -6.97 15.11 8.88
CA ARG A 390 -5.98 14.76 9.92
C ARG A 390 -4.55 14.95 9.44
N MET A 391 -4.22 14.49 8.23
CA MET A 391 -2.87 14.68 7.66
C MET A 391 -2.53 16.15 7.41
N ARG A 392 -3.52 16.99 7.06
CA ARG A 392 -3.28 18.43 6.85
C ARG A 392 -2.86 19.17 8.12
N VAL A 393 -3.38 18.76 9.26
CA VAL A 393 -3.05 19.38 10.57
C VAL A 393 -1.95 18.66 11.32
N MET A 394 -1.44 17.55 10.76
CA MET A 394 -0.34 16.77 11.35
C MET A 394 0.92 17.63 11.47
N ASN A 395 1.67 17.44 12.56
CA ASN A 395 2.97 18.07 12.73
C ASN A 395 3.90 17.71 11.54
N PRO A 396 4.64 18.68 10.98
CA PRO A 396 5.56 18.44 9.86
C PRO A 396 6.56 17.30 10.07
N VAL A 397 7.03 17.08 11.30
CA VAL A 397 7.94 15.99 11.63
C VAL A 397 7.24 14.63 11.48
N ASP A 398 6.03 14.50 12.04
CA ASP A 398 5.24 13.27 11.94
C ASP A 398 4.80 12.98 10.50
N PHE A 399 4.46 14.04 9.77
CA PHE A 399 4.11 13.92 8.35
C PHE A 399 5.31 13.44 7.51
N ALA A 400 6.49 14.04 7.70
CA ALA A 400 7.72 13.60 7.02
C ALA A 400 8.08 12.15 7.39
N GLU A 401 7.96 11.79 8.67
CA GLU A 401 8.24 10.43 9.14
C GLU A 401 7.30 9.40 8.54
N THR A 402 6.02 9.69 8.43
CA THR A 402 5.01 8.80 7.83
C THR A 402 5.37 8.42 6.39
N LEU A 403 5.85 9.38 5.59
CA LEU A 403 6.21 9.13 4.20
C LEU A 403 7.63 8.57 4.04
N ARG A 404 8.61 9.08 4.79
CA ARG A 404 10.01 8.69 4.66
C ARG A 404 10.32 7.33 5.26
N SER A 405 9.65 6.96 6.36
CA SER A 405 9.93 5.71 7.09
C SER A 405 9.85 4.47 6.22
N ALA A 406 8.98 4.49 5.21
CA ALA A 406 8.80 3.39 4.28
C ALA A 406 10.03 3.13 3.37
N ILE A 407 10.81 4.19 3.02
CA ILE A 407 11.95 4.09 2.10
C ILE A 407 13.30 4.29 2.80
N ARG A 408 13.31 4.79 4.04
CA ARG A 408 14.53 5.20 4.76
C ARG A 408 15.61 4.13 4.84
N GLU A 409 15.21 2.88 5.01
CA GLU A 409 16.17 1.77 5.12
C GLU A 409 16.90 1.46 3.81
N ASP A 410 16.31 1.83 2.67
CA ASP A 410 16.82 1.53 1.34
C ASP A 410 17.39 2.78 0.63
N GLU A 411 17.40 3.96 1.28
CA GLU A 411 17.97 5.21 0.74
C GLU A 411 19.44 5.03 0.31
N TRP A 412 20.22 4.24 1.06
CA TRP A 412 21.62 3.98 0.74
C TRP A 412 21.83 3.28 -0.62
N LEU A 413 20.86 2.46 -1.05
CA LEU A 413 20.91 1.79 -2.36
C LEU A 413 20.85 2.81 -3.50
N LEU A 414 20.03 3.85 -3.36
CA LEU A 414 19.95 4.93 -4.36
C LEU A 414 21.23 5.74 -4.41
N ILE A 415 21.82 6.02 -3.24
CA ILE A 415 23.09 6.75 -3.15
C ILE A 415 24.22 5.93 -3.77
N LEU A 416 24.31 4.63 -3.44
CA LEU A 416 25.27 3.71 -4.03
C LEU A 416 25.09 3.58 -5.54
N HIS A 417 23.85 3.49 -6.02
CA HIS A 417 23.56 3.47 -7.46
C HIS A 417 24.13 4.69 -8.16
N GLY A 418 23.96 5.89 -7.58
CA GLY A 418 24.54 7.12 -8.10
C GLY A 418 26.06 7.05 -8.20
N ALA A 419 26.73 6.57 -7.14
CA ALA A 419 28.18 6.43 -7.11
C ALA A 419 28.69 5.43 -8.20
N VAL A 420 28.02 4.29 -8.36
CA VAL A 420 28.39 3.25 -9.36
C VAL A 420 28.19 3.79 -10.77
N LEU A 421 27.08 4.43 -11.07
CA LEU A 421 26.84 5.02 -12.39
C LEU A 421 27.76 6.20 -12.65
N GLY A 422 28.07 6.98 -11.64
CA GLY A 422 29.06 8.06 -11.74
C GLY A 422 30.45 7.54 -12.11
N LEU A 423 30.90 6.43 -11.50
CA LEU A 423 32.12 5.72 -11.85
C LEU A 423 32.10 5.28 -13.32
N ALA A 424 31.04 4.57 -13.72
CA ALA A 424 30.88 4.05 -15.08
C ALA A 424 30.90 5.19 -16.13
N ALA A 425 30.19 6.28 -15.82
CA ALA A 425 30.17 7.47 -16.66
C ALA A 425 31.53 8.17 -16.75
N GLY A 426 32.23 8.28 -15.62
CA GLY A 426 33.60 8.83 -15.59
C GLY A 426 34.57 8.01 -16.43
N LEU A 427 34.51 6.68 -16.34
CA LEU A 427 35.30 5.79 -17.19
C LEU A 427 34.94 5.95 -18.69
N LEU A 428 33.63 6.03 -18.99
CA LEU A 428 33.18 6.27 -20.37
C LEU A 428 33.66 7.61 -20.91
N HIS A 429 33.60 8.68 -20.09
CA HIS A 429 34.13 9.98 -20.49
C HIS A 429 35.63 9.94 -20.80
N THR A 430 36.41 9.29 -19.94
CA THR A 430 37.84 9.11 -20.12
C THR A 430 38.16 8.36 -21.42
N VAL A 431 37.39 7.32 -21.77
CA VAL A 431 37.56 6.56 -23.01
C VAL A 431 37.20 7.39 -24.23
N ILE A 432 36.12 8.19 -24.17
CA ILE A 432 35.66 8.97 -25.35
C ILE A 432 36.52 10.21 -25.58
N PHE A 433 36.84 10.96 -24.50
CA PHE A 433 37.45 12.28 -24.59
C PHE A 433 38.94 12.32 -24.18
N GLY A 434 39.46 11.22 -23.64
CA GLY A 434 40.88 11.10 -23.28
C GLY A 434 41.30 11.78 -21.99
N VAL A 435 40.36 12.29 -21.20
CA VAL A 435 40.60 12.94 -19.88
C VAL A 435 39.62 12.41 -18.85
#